data_4265bd146434badf594b69718139929d
#
_entry.id   4265bd146434badf594b69718139929d
#
_cell.length_a   1.000
_cell.length_b   1.000
_cell.length_c   1.000
_cell.angle_alpha   90.00
_cell.angle_beta   90.00
_cell.angle_gamma   90.00
#
_symmetry.space_group_name_H-M   'P 1'
#
loop_
_entity.id
_entity.type
_entity.pdbx_description
1 polymer ?
#
loop_
_entity_poly.entity_id
_entity_poly.type
_entity_poly.pdbx_seq_one_letter_code
_entity_poly.pdbx_strand_id
1 'polypeptide(L)'
;MKEFEIRADYTRDTIVVYQAYNKAIATAAVENQKFSAPFSFSRMTWIKPSFLWMMERSNYGQKSNQECTLAIHIKREAWEKALELAILTSPEKRVYPNPKVWEEEFEKAKVYVQWDPERNIKGNKLEYRSIQVGISRYLIEEFNEDWIVKIEDYSALVKKILALTKQGEFNKAKKLLPIEKIYPLSHEIAQRIGLEN
;
A
#
# COMPACT_ATOMS: atom_id res chain seq x y z
N MET A 1 -11.32 -15.92 11.11
CA MET A 1 -10.57 -15.04 10.17
C MET A 1 -9.86 -14.04 11.06
N LYS A 2 -8.59 -13.76 10.80
CA LYS A 2 -7.86 -12.74 11.59
C LYS A 2 -8.42 -11.36 11.24
N GLU A 3 -8.58 -10.47 12.22
CA GLU A 3 -9.06 -9.10 12.00
C GLU A 3 -8.07 -8.28 11.15
N PHE A 4 -6.78 -8.60 11.23
CA PHE A 4 -5.70 -7.93 10.52
C PHE A 4 -4.97 -8.94 9.66
N GLU A 5 -4.87 -8.66 8.37
CA GLU A 5 -4.13 -9.49 7.41
C GLU A 5 -3.39 -8.58 6.42
N ILE A 6 -2.13 -8.90 6.13
CA ILE A 6 -1.45 -8.33 4.97
C ILE A 6 -1.67 -9.31 3.82
N ARG A 7 -2.38 -8.87 2.79
CA ARG A 7 -2.50 -9.58 1.52
C ARG A 7 -1.75 -8.81 0.45
N ALA A 8 -0.94 -9.50 -0.33
CA ALA A 8 -0.11 -8.91 -1.35
C ALA A 8 0.15 -9.89 -2.49
N ASP A 9 0.43 -9.36 -3.66
CA ASP A 9 1.14 -10.08 -4.71
C ASP A 9 2.64 -9.99 -4.38
N TYR A 10 3.29 -11.14 -4.19
CA TYR A 10 4.70 -11.19 -3.85
C TYR A 10 5.39 -12.43 -4.37
N THR A 11 6.67 -12.30 -4.60
CA THR A 11 7.61 -13.36 -4.92
C THR A 11 8.55 -13.64 -3.75
N ARG A 12 9.61 -14.40 -3.97
CA ARG A 12 10.68 -14.56 -2.99
C ARG A 12 11.35 -13.23 -2.66
N ASP A 13 11.56 -12.38 -3.66
CA ASP A 13 12.46 -11.22 -3.57
C ASP A 13 11.72 -9.88 -3.57
N THR A 14 10.48 -9.85 -4.08
CA THR A 14 9.70 -8.61 -4.22
C THR A 14 8.29 -8.71 -3.67
N ILE A 15 7.73 -7.56 -3.30
CA ILE A 15 6.31 -7.35 -2.99
C ILE A 15 5.77 -6.23 -3.86
N VAL A 16 4.53 -6.37 -4.35
CA VAL A 16 3.85 -5.31 -5.11
C VAL A 16 3.07 -4.42 -4.16
N VAL A 17 3.28 -3.13 -4.30
CA VAL A 17 2.50 -2.09 -3.63
C VAL A 17 1.91 -1.14 -4.65
N TYR A 18 0.76 -0.56 -4.33
CA TYR A 18 0.02 0.28 -5.26
C TYR A 18 -0.02 1.73 -4.81
N GLN A 19 0.06 2.63 -5.78
CA GLN A 19 -0.15 4.07 -5.63
C GLN A 19 -0.93 4.62 -6.82
N ALA A 20 -1.58 5.77 -6.66
CA ALA A 20 -2.26 6.44 -7.77
C ALA A 20 -1.84 7.92 -7.84
N TYR A 21 -1.56 8.37 -9.06
CA TYR A 21 -1.07 9.71 -9.36
C TYR A 21 -1.74 10.28 -10.62
N ASN A 22 -1.52 11.58 -10.86
CA ASN A 22 -1.84 12.18 -12.14
C ASN A 22 -0.94 11.62 -13.26
N LYS A 23 -1.34 11.88 -14.50
CA LYS A 23 -0.65 11.34 -15.68
C LYS A 23 0.83 11.77 -15.75
N ALA A 24 1.15 13.01 -15.39
CA ALA A 24 2.53 13.51 -15.50
C ALA A 24 3.49 12.74 -14.58
N ILE A 25 3.12 12.55 -13.30
CA ILE A 25 3.91 11.76 -12.35
C ILE A 25 3.99 10.29 -12.79
N ALA A 26 2.84 9.71 -13.17
CA ALA A 26 2.79 8.29 -13.53
C ALA A 26 3.63 7.98 -14.79
N THR A 27 3.53 8.81 -15.82
CA THR A 27 4.33 8.65 -17.05
C THR A 27 5.82 8.72 -16.74
N ALA A 28 6.27 9.76 -16.03
CA ALA A 28 7.67 9.90 -15.66
C ALA A 28 8.18 8.71 -14.81
N ALA A 29 7.37 8.23 -13.87
CA ALA A 29 7.73 7.09 -13.02
C ALA A 29 7.88 5.79 -13.82
N VAL A 30 7.00 5.53 -14.78
CA VAL A 30 7.08 4.34 -15.64
C VAL A 30 8.26 4.41 -16.62
N GLU A 31 8.49 5.58 -17.23
CA GLU A 31 9.60 5.77 -18.17
C GLU A 31 10.97 5.62 -17.49
N ASN A 32 11.13 6.22 -16.30
CA ASN A 32 12.39 6.19 -15.56
C ASN A 32 12.54 4.97 -14.65
N GLN A 33 11.48 4.17 -14.46
CA GLN A 33 11.42 3.07 -13.49
C GLN A 33 11.73 3.50 -12.04
N LYS A 34 11.55 4.79 -11.77
CA LYS A 34 11.70 5.50 -10.48
C LYS A 34 10.87 6.75 -10.49
N PHE A 35 10.48 7.23 -9.33
CA PHE A 35 9.87 8.54 -9.24
C PHE A 35 10.88 9.64 -9.54
N SER A 36 10.45 10.61 -10.30
CA SER A 36 11.20 11.82 -10.67
C SER A 36 10.23 12.99 -10.81
N ALA A 37 10.75 14.20 -11.02
CA ALA A 37 9.89 15.36 -11.21
C ALA A 37 8.78 15.06 -12.26
N PRO A 38 7.53 15.46 -11.99
CA PRO A 38 7.07 16.38 -10.94
C PRO A 38 6.68 15.71 -9.60
N PHE A 39 7.11 14.49 -9.32
CA PHE A 39 6.89 13.84 -8.01
C PHE A 39 7.62 14.63 -6.91
N SER A 40 6.98 14.81 -5.76
CA SER A 40 7.55 15.56 -4.63
C SER A 40 8.16 14.63 -3.58
N PHE A 41 9.47 14.76 -3.38
CA PHE A 41 10.20 14.07 -2.31
C PHE A 41 10.10 14.76 -0.95
N SER A 42 9.48 15.93 -0.86
CA SER A 42 9.34 16.69 0.40
C SER A 42 8.15 16.26 1.24
N ARG A 43 7.31 15.33 0.76
CA ARG A 43 6.10 14.88 1.41
C ARG A 43 6.12 13.37 1.65
N MET A 44 5.45 12.93 2.72
CA MET A 44 5.16 11.51 2.94
C MET A 44 4.40 10.90 1.76
N THR A 45 4.74 9.68 1.41
CA THR A 45 3.98 8.87 0.46
C THR A 45 3.39 7.63 1.13
N TRP A 46 2.23 7.17 0.66
CA TRP A 46 1.53 6.00 1.20
C TRP A 46 1.49 4.89 0.17
N ILE A 47 2.00 3.73 0.53
CA ILE A 47 2.00 2.51 -0.29
C ILE A 47 1.03 1.48 0.28
N LYS A 48 0.35 0.74 -0.59
CA LYS A 48 -0.71 -0.22 -0.22
C LYS A 48 -0.51 -1.52 -0.97
N PRO A 49 -0.33 -2.66 -0.28
CA PRO A 49 -0.21 -3.96 -0.96
C PRO A 49 -1.56 -4.50 -1.46
N SER A 50 -2.69 -4.08 -0.92
CA SER A 50 -4.01 -4.47 -1.43
C SER A 50 -4.42 -3.62 -2.63
N PHE A 51 -4.68 -4.30 -3.76
CA PHE A 51 -5.19 -3.68 -4.97
C PHE A 51 -6.61 -3.10 -4.77
N LEU A 52 -7.51 -3.87 -4.15
CA LEU A 52 -8.90 -3.41 -3.98
C LEU A 52 -9.02 -2.25 -3.00
N TRP A 53 -8.19 -2.21 -1.95
CA TRP A 53 -8.09 -1.03 -1.09
C TRP A 53 -7.57 0.19 -1.86
N MET A 54 -6.58 0.01 -2.74
CA MET A 54 -6.14 1.11 -3.62
C MET A 54 -7.25 1.57 -4.57
N MET A 55 -8.07 0.65 -5.09
CA MET A 55 -9.22 1.00 -5.94
C MET A 55 -10.26 1.83 -5.18
N GLU A 56 -10.59 1.44 -3.97
CA GLU A 56 -11.47 2.23 -3.08
C GLU A 56 -10.88 3.62 -2.83
N ARG A 57 -9.59 3.71 -2.55
CA ARG A 57 -8.90 4.96 -2.22
C ARG A 57 -8.86 5.94 -3.38
N SER A 58 -8.63 5.45 -4.60
CA SER A 58 -8.58 6.26 -5.84
C SER A 58 -9.94 6.36 -6.56
N ASN A 59 -10.97 5.67 -6.07
CA ASN A 59 -12.22 5.47 -6.78
C ASN A 59 -11.97 4.93 -8.21
N TYR A 60 -11.18 3.85 -8.30
CA TYR A 60 -10.79 3.26 -9.60
C TYR A 60 -10.17 4.29 -10.58
N GLY A 61 -9.32 5.17 -10.08
CA GLY A 61 -8.68 6.20 -10.89
C GLY A 61 -9.62 7.33 -11.36
N GLN A 62 -10.76 7.53 -10.67
CA GLN A 62 -11.70 8.61 -10.99
C GLN A 62 -11.51 9.86 -10.12
N LYS A 63 -10.67 9.79 -9.08
CA LYS A 63 -10.33 10.98 -8.27
C LYS A 63 -9.28 11.82 -8.98
N SER A 64 -9.46 13.14 -8.90
CA SER A 64 -8.49 14.11 -9.41
C SER A 64 -7.10 13.87 -8.82
N ASN A 65 -6.08 13.93 -9.66
CA ASN A 65 -4.67 13.64 -9.36
C ASN A 65 -4.39 12.19 -8.92
N GLN A 66 -5.31 11.25 -9.17
CA GLN A 66 -5.18 9.82 -8.90
C GLN A 66 -5.67 8.97 -10.09
N GLU A 67 -5.58 9.51 -11.31
CA GLU A 67 -6.14 8.90 -12.53
C GLU A 67 -5.34 7.70 -13.03
N CYS A 68 -4.05 7.64 -12.68
CA CYS A 68 -3.17 6.56 -13.08
C CYS A 68 -2.76 5.72 -11.87
N THR A 69 -3.04 4.41 -11.92
CA THR A 69 -2.64 3.47 -10.87
C THR A 69 -1.34 2.79 -11.26
N LEU A 70 -0.36 2.88 -10.37
CA LEU A 70 0.94 2.22 -10.52
C LEU A 70 1.01 0.98 -9.63
N ALA A 71 1.51 -0.12 -10.20
CA ALA A 71 1.98 -1.28 -9.46
C ALA A 71 3.50 -1.18 -9.34
N ILE A 72 3.98 -1.07 -8.10
CA ILE A 72 5.38 -0.82 -7.77
C ILE A 72 5.92 -2.07 -7.09
N HIS A 73 6.86 -2.74 -7.74
CA HIS A 73 7.56 -3.87 -7.19
C HIS A 73 8.71 -3.34 -6.33
N ILE A 74 8.69 -3.61 -5.04
CA ILE A 74 9.76 -3.24 -4.12
C ILE A 74 10.43 -4.48 -3.52
N LYS A 75 11.66 -4.36 -3.09
CA LYS A 75 12.39 -5.43 -2.40
C LYS A 75 11.65 -5.83 -1.12
N ARG A 76 11.43 -7.13 -0.92
CA ARG A 76 10.80 -7.64 0.32
C ARG A 76 11.60 -7.28 1.55
N GLU A 77 12.93 -7.39 1.48
CA GLU A 77 13.82 -7.00 2.57
C GLU A 77 13.59 -5.55 3.01
N ALA A 78 13.45 -4.63 2.05
CA ALA A 78 13.19 -3.21 2.34
C ALA A 78 11.79 -2.99 2.94
N TRP A 79 10.77 -3.71 2.43
CA TRP A 79 9.44 -3.71 3.00
C TRP A 79 9.42 -4.18 4.47
N GLU A 80 10.09 -5.30 4.76
CA GLU A 80 10.15 -5.86 6.11
C GLU A 80 10.92 -4.93 7.07
N LYS A 81 12.06 -4.37 6.64
CA LYS A 81 12.80 -3.33 7.38
C LYS A 81 11.95 -2.08 7.65
N ALA A 82 11.13 -1.67 6.70
CA ALA A 82 10.20 -0.56 6.92
C ALA A 82 9.18 -0.89 8.01
N LEU A 83 8.62 -2.10 8.01
CA LEU A 83 7.68 -2.52 9.04
C LEU A 83 8.34 -2.65 10.43
N GLU A 84 9.60 -3.02 10.51
CA GLU A 84 10.39 -3.03 11.76
C GLU A 84 10.53 -1.63 12.38
N LEU A 85 10.55 -0.58 11.55
CA LEU A 85 10.63 0.82 11.98
C LEU A 85 9.27 1.48 12.16
N ALA A 86 8.19 0.78 11.84
CA ALA A 86 6.87 1.38 11.75
C ALA A 86 6.27 1.71 13.11
N ILE A 87 5.53 2.81 13.15
CA ILE A 87 4.66 3.22 14.26
C ILE A 87 3.23 3.25 13.75
N LEU A 88 2.29 2.76 14.55
CA LEU A 88 0.86 2.86 14.23
C LEU A 88 0.41 4.32 14.25
N THR A 89 -0.48 4.70 13.34
CA THR A 89 -1.06 6.06 13.29
C THR A 89 -2.00 6.37 14.45
N SER A 90 -2.33 5.38 15.27
CA SER A 90 -3.14 5.52 16.49
C SER A 90 -2.53 4.73 17.65
N PRO A 91 -2.69 5.21 18.91
CA PRO A 91 -2.12 4.56 20.09
C PRO A 91 -2.92 3.31 20.50
N GLU A 92 -2.84 2.26 19.72
CA GLU A 92 -3.49 0.98 20.02
C GLU A 92 -2.93 0.39 21.33
N LYS A 93 -3.80 0.23 22.35
CA LYS A 93 -3.39 -0.23 23.70
C LYS A 93 -2.67 -1.59 23.70
N ARG A 94 -2.98 -2.47 22.75
CA ARG A 94 -2.33 -3.77 22.61
C ARG A 94 -0.87 -3.68 22.14
N VAL A 95 -0.49 -2.57 21.47
CA VAL A 95 0.88 -2.31 21.00
C VAL A 95 1.60 -1.33 21.91
N TYR A 96 0.86 -0.28 22.37
CA TYR A 96 1.40 0.78 23.20
C TYR A 96 0.64 0.83 24.53
N PRO A 97 1.12 0.12 25.57
CA PRO A 97 0.50 0.17 26.90
C PRO A 97 0.49 1.57 27.53
N ASN A 98 1.48 2.39 27.16
CA ASN A 98 1.60 3.78 27.60
C ASN A 98 1.47 4.74 26.40
N PRO A 99 0.41 5.57 26.33
CA PRO A 99 0.21 6.53 25.24
C PRO A 99 1.36 7.54 25.09
N LYS A 100 2.04 7.94 26.17
CA LYS A 100 3.20 8.85 26.09
C LYS A 100 4.36 8.27 25.32
N VAL A 101 4.61 6.96 25.45
CA VAL A 101 5.64 6.27 24.66
C VAL A 101 5.29 6.33 23.17
N TRP A 102 4.02 6.13 22.83
CA TRP A 102 3.57 6.27 21.44
C TRP A 102 3.78 7.68 20.91
N GLU A 103 3.43 8.74 21.66
CA GLU A 103 3.62 10.14 21.27
C GLU A 103 5.11 10.44 20.95
N GLU A 104 6.02 10.03 21.84
CA GLU A 104 7.46 10.23 21.68
C GLU A 104 8.04 9.47 20.47
N GLU A 105 7.56 8.24 20.23
CA GLU A 105 7.98 7.45 19.08
C GLU A 105 7.37 7.99 17.78
N PHE A 106 6.11 8.43 17.81
CA PHE A 106 5.40 8.97 16.66
C PHE A 106 6.04 10.24 16.10
N GLU A 107 6.50 11.13 16.95
CA GLU A 107 7.19 12.36 16.53
C GLU A 107 8.51 12.08 15.77
N LYS A 108 9.19 10.99 16.10
CA LYS A 108 10.48 10.60 15.52
C LYS A 108 10.35 9.59 14.39
N ALA A 109 9.14 9.11 14.14
CA ALA A 109 8.88 8.01 13.22
C ALA A 109 9.23 8.39 11.78
N LYS A 110 9.78 7.41 11.06
CA LYS A 110 10.09 7.52 9.64
C LYS A 110 9.13 6.68 8.80
N VAL A 111 8.48 5.69 9.41
CA VAL A 111 7.49 4.80 8.80
C VAL A 111 6.25 4.76 9.66
N TYR A 112 5.09 4.82 9.02
CA TYR A 112 3.79 4.81 9.68
C TYR A 112 2.93 3.69 9.14
N VAL A 113 2.19 3.02 10.01
CA VAL A 113 1.23 1.98 9.62
C VAL A 113 -0.17 2.38 10.03
N GLN A 114 -1.09 2.26 9.09
CA GLN A 114 -2.51 2.43 9.31
C GLN A 114 -3.26 1.19 8.80
N TRP A 115 -4.21 0.72 9.60
CA TRP A 115 -5.10 -0.38 9.25
C TRP A 115 -6.48 0.16 8.89
N ASP A 116 -6.93 -0.15 7.68
CA ASP A 116 -8.21 0.29 7.12
C ASP A 116 -9.08 -0.90 6.76
N PRO A 117 -10.42 -0.76 6.78
CA PRO A 117 -11.30 -1.85 6.34
C PRO A 117 -11.02 -2.25 4.90
N GLU A 118 -10.70 -3.54 4.68
CA GLU A 118 -10.51 -4.06 3.33
C GLU A 118 -11.83 -4.04 2.55
N ARG A 119 -11.75 -4.12 1.23
CA ARG A 119 -12.89 -4.06 0.30
C ARG A 119 -12.97 -5.32 -0.55
N ASN A 120 -14.18 -5.72 -0.88
CA ASN A 120 -14.39 -6.68 -1.95
C ASN A 120 -14.59 -5.93 -3.30
N ILE A 121 -14.68 -6.69 -4.39
CA ILE A 121 -14.83 -6.11 -5.74
C ILE A 121 -16.13 -5.29 -5.94
N LYS A 122 -17.13 -5.45 -5.05
CA LYS A 122 -18.36 -4.66 -5.05
C LYS A 122 -18.24 -3.38 -4.20
N GLY A 123 -17.06 -3.12 -3.61
CA GLY A 123 -16.81 -1.99 -2.73
C GLY A 123 -17.29 -2.18 -1.29
N ASN A 124 -17.87 -3.35 -0.94
CA ASN A 124 -18.31 -3.60 0.43
C ASN A 124 -17.11 -3.84 1.34
N LYS A 125 -17.20 -3.33 2.58
CA LYS A 125 -16.22 -3.59 3.64
C LYS A 125 -16.19 -5.08 3.95
N LEU A 126 -14.98 -5.60 4.16
CA LEU A 126 -14.75 -6.94 4.67
C LEU A 126 -14.52 -6.90 6.20
N GLU A 127 -14.59 -8.06 6.83
CA GLU A 127 -14.41 -8.19 8.28
C GLU A 127 -12.94 -8.00 8.70
N TYR A 128 -12.00 -8.19 7.79
CA TYR A 128 -10.59 -7.95 8.05
C TYR A 128 -10.10 -6.62 7.48
N ARG A 129 -8.97 -6.17 7.99
CA ARG A 129 -8.36 -4.89 7.64
C ARG A 129 -7.15 -5.08 6.73
N SER A 130 -6.94 -4.11 5.87
CA SER A 130 -5.80 -3.97 4.99
C SER A 130 -4.82 -2.94 5.54
N ILE A 131 -3.55 -3.12 5.24
CA ILE A 131 -2.48 -2.22 5.67
C ILE A 131 -2.22 -1.14 4.62
N GLN A 132 -1.91 0.08 5.08
CA GLN A 132 -1.17 1.07 4.31
C GLN A 132 0.05 1.53 5.09
N VAL A 133 1.14 1.74 4.39
CA VAL A 133 2.42 2.13 4.96
C VAL A 133 2.84 3.50 4.46
N GLY A 134 3.01 4.44 5.38
CA GLY A 134 3.46 5.79 5.11
C GLY A 134 4.99 5.85 5.19
N ILE A 135 5.62 6.23 4.10
CA ILE A 135 7.06 6.47 4.01
C ILE A 135 7.29 7.97 4.16
N SER A 136 7.95 8.38 5.22
CA SER A 136 8.20 9.80 5.48
C SER A 136 9.19 10.41 4.47
N ARG A 137 9.21 11.73 4.41
CA ARG A 137 10.18 12.47 3.58
C ARG A 137 11.64 12.14 3.87
N TYR A 138 11.94 11.58 5.03
CA TYR A 138 13.30 11.20 5.43
C TYR A 138 13.75 9.84 4.89
N LEU A 139 12.82 9.05 4.35
CA LEU A 139 13.08 7.73 3.72
C LEU A 139 12.63 7.67 2.26
N ILE A 140 11.95 8.71 1.74
CA ILE A 140 11.35 8.65 0.42
C ILE A 140 12.39 8.56 -0.71
N GLU A 141 13.58 9.13 -0.52
CA GLU A 141 14.68 9.00 -1.48
C GLU A 141 15.24 7.58 -1.47
N GLU A 142 15.46 6.99 -0.29
CA GLU A 142 15.87 5.59 -0.15
C GLU A 142 14.80 4.64 -0.74
N PHE A 143 13.51 4.90 -0.44
CA PHE A 143 12.40 4.16 -1.07
C PHE A 143 12.52 4.18 -2.59
N ASN A 144 12.76 5.35 -3.16
CA ASN A 144 12.85 5.53 -4.61
C ASN A 144 14.10 4.85 -5.21
N GLU A 145 15.27 5.07 -4.61
CA GLU A 145 16.55 4.66 -5.18
C GLU A 145 16.87 3.18 -4.92
N ASP A 146 16.55 2.70 -3.71
CA ASP A 146 17.04 1.41 -3.25
C ASP A 146 15.95 0.33 -3.17
N TRP A 147 14.68 0.72 -2.93
CA TRP A 147 13.62 -0.27 -2.74
C TRP A 147 12.93 -0.66 -4.03
N ILE A 148 12.71 0.32 -4.94
CA ILE A 148 11.98 0.10 -6.20
C ILE A 148 12.81 -0.77 -7.14
N VAL A 149 12.20 -1.87 -7.60
CA VAL A 149 12.77 -2.79 -8.59
C VAL A 149 12.12 -2.57 -9.96
N LYS A 150 10.80 -2.30 -9.99
CA LYS A 150 10.02 -2.13 -11.22
C LYS A 150 8.76 -1.32 -10.95
N ILE A 151 8.34 -0.52 -11.92
CA ILE A 151 7.07 0.21 -11.91
C ILE A 151 6.28 -0.15 -13.17
N GLU A 152 5.01 -0.52 -13.01
CA GLU A 152 4.08 -0.85 -14.10
C GLU A 152 2.84 0.06 -14.04
N ASP A 153 2.36 0.49 -15.20
CA ASP A 153 1.10 1.22 -15.31
C ASP A 153 -0.09 0.25 -15.38
N TYR A 154 -0.88 0.21 -14.32
CA TYR A 154 -2.10 -0.61 -14.24
C TYR A 154 -3.36 0.16 -14.63
N SER A 155 -3.27 1.40 -15.12
CA SER A 155 -4.43 2.24 -15.43
C SER A 155 -5.39 1.61 -16.44
N ALA A 156 -4.86 0.92 -17.46
CA ALA A 156 -5.68 0.21 -18.44
C ALA A 156 -6.42 -0.99 -17.79
N LEU A 157 -5.75 -1.74 -16.92
CA LEU A 157 -6.34 -2.84 -16.16
C LEU A 157 -7.46 -2.33 -15.24
N VAL A 158 -7.20 -1.24 -14.51
CA VAL A 158 -8.19 -0.60 -13.62
C VAL A 158 -9.43 -0.17 -14.38
N LYS A 159 -9.27 0.49 -15.54
CA LYS A 159 -10.40 0.90 -16.41
C LYS A 159 -11.22 -0.31 -16.87
N LYS A 160 -10.58 -1.40 -17.24
CA LYS A 160 -11.25 -2.63 -17.66
C LYS A 160 -12.04 -3.27 -16.52
N ILE A 161 -11.44 -3.36 -15.33
CA ILE A 161 -12.12 -3.87 -14.13
C ILE A 161 -13.33 -3.00 -13.80
N LEU A 162 -13.18 -1.67 -13.81
CA LEU A 162 -14.27 -0.73 -13.54
C LEU A 162 -15.40 -0.89 -14.55
N ALA A 163 -15.11 -1.02 -15.84
CA ALA A 163 -16.13 -1.23 -16.88
C ALA A 163 -16.93 -2.51 -16.62
N LEU A 164 -16.27 -3.61 -16.29
CA LEU A 164 -16.91 -4.88 -15.96
C LEU A 164 -17.77 -4.80 -14.69
N THR A 165 -17.29 -4.13 -13.65
CA THR A 165 -18.05 -3.97 -12.41
C THR A 165 -19.31 -3.12 -12.63
N LYS A 166 -19.23 -2.05 -13.44
CA LYS A 166 -20.38 -1.22 -13.83
C LYS A 166 -21.44 -2.00 -14.63
N GLN A 167 -21.00 -3.02 -15.38
CA GLN A 167 -21.89 -3.93 -16.12
C GLN A 167 -22.43 -5.09 -15.25
N GLY A 168 -22.07 -5.18 -13.98
CA GLY A 168 -22.43 -6.30 -13.12
C GLY A 168 -21.63 -7.59 -13.36
N GLU A 169 -20.64 -7.57 -14.24
CA GLU A 169 -19.83 -8.71 -14.66
C GLU A 169 -18.70 -9.04 -13.63
N PHE A 170 -19.08 -9.14 -12.35
CA PHE A 170 -18.15 -9.31 -11.24
C PHE A 170 -17.25 -10.54 -11.38
N ASN A 171 -17.76 -11.64 -11.95
CA ASN A 171 -16.96 -12.87 -12.12
C ASN A 171 -15.84 -12.66 -13.16
N LYS A 172 -16.10 -11.90 -14.22
CA LYS A 172 -15.07 -11.54 -15.22
C LYS A 172 -14.07 -10.57 -14.62
N ALA A 173 -14.54 -9.57 -13.86
CA ALA A 173 -13.70 -8.60 -13.19
C ALA A 173 -12.76 -9.27 -12.17
N LYS A 174 -13.26 -10.24 -11.38
CA LYS A 174 -12.44 -10.99 -10.41
C LYS A 174 -11.25 -11.73 -11.05
N LYS A 175 -11.42 -12.26 -12.27
CA LYS A 175 -10.34 -12.95 -12.98
C LYS A 175 -9.20 -12.03 -13.44
N LEU A 176 -9.42 -10.73 -13.40
CA LEU A 176 -8.43 -9.71 -13.77
C LEU A 176 -7.68 -9.15 -12.55
N LEU A 177 -8.14 -9.46 -11.33
CA LEU A 177 -7.48 -8.98 -10.12
C LEU A 177 -6.08 -9.60 -9.97
N PRO A 178 -5.11 -8.85 -9.45
CA PRO A 178 -3.84 -9.41 -9.01
C PRO A 178 -4.04 -10.55 -8.02
N ILE A 179 -3.15 -11.54 -8.05
CA ILE A 179 -3.21 -12.70 -7.15
C ILE A 179 -2.52 -12.36 -5.84
N GLU A 180 -3.31 -11.92 -4.88
CA GLU A 180 -2.83 -11.60 -3.55
C GLU A 180 -2.92 -12.81 -2.61
N LYS A 181 -1.85 -13.06 -1.86
CA LYS A 181 -1.75 -14.11 -0.85
C LYS A 181 -1.49 -13.49 0.52
N ILE A 182 -1.77 -14.22 1.60
CA ILE A 182 -1.38 -13.81 2.94
C ILE A 182 0.15 -13.69 2.98
N TYR A 183 0.63 -12.51 3.37
CA TYR A 183 2.05 -12.21 3.46
C TYR A 183 2.60 -12.68 4.81
N PRO A 184 3.63 -13.54 4.82
CA PRO A 184 4.24 -14.00 6.05
C PRO A 184 5.14 -12.92 6.67
N LEU A 185 5.07 -12.77 7.98
CA LEU A 185 5.93 -11.86 8.76
C LEU A 185 6.57 -12.60 9.93
N SER A 186 7.68 -12.06 10.44
CA SER A 186 8.22 -12.47 11.72
C SER A 186 7.26 -12.07 12.85
N HIS A 187 7.37 -12.77 13.99
CA HIS A 187 6.54 -12.48 15.16
C HIS A 187 6.77 -11.04 15.67
N GLU A 188 8.01 -10.59 15.68
CA GLU A 188 8.41 -9.26 16.14
C GLU A 188 7.76 -8.16 15.29
N ILE A 189 7.80 -8.29 13.96
CA ILE A 189 7.14 -7.34 13.06
C ILE A 189 5.62 -7.38 13.26
N ALA A 190 5.04 -8.58 13.35
CA ALA A 190 3.61 -8.74 13.53
C ALA A 190 3.10 -8.07 14.81
N GLN A 191 3.81 -8.23 15.94
CA GLN A 191 3.51 -7.54 17.19
C GLN A 191 3.63 -6.02 17.03
N ARG A 192 4.72 -5.53 16.44
CA ARG A 192 4.99 -4.09 16.29
C ARG A 192 3.90 -3.36 15.51
N ILE A 193 3.38 -3.96 14.46
CA ILE A 193 2.32 -3.34 13.65
C ILE A 193 0.90 -3.71 14.11
N GLY A 194 0.77 -4.41 15.25
CA GLY A 194 -0.53 -4.78 15.82
C GLY A 194 -1.30 -5.83 15.02
N LEU A 195 -0.62 -6.71 14.30
CA LEU A 195 -1.24 -7.79 13.53
C LEU A 195 -1.58 -8.99 14.41
N GLU A 196 -0.84 -9.21 15.48
CA GLU A 196 -1.06 -10.26 16.48
C GLU A 196 -1.55 -9.69 17.80
N ASN A 197 -2.47 -10.41 18.43
CA ASN A 197 -2.92 -10.15 19.79
C ASN A 197 -2.04 -10.87 20.80
#